data_022ee53dccd68b467f8568d2293abc5d
#
_entry.id   022ee53dccd68b467f8568d2293abc5d
#
_cell.length_a   1.000
_cell.length_b   1.000
_cell.length_c   1.000
_cell.angle_alpha   90.00
_cell.angle_beta   90.00
_cell.angle_gamma   90.00
#
_symmetry.space_group_name_H-M   'P 1'
#
loop_
_entity.id
_entity.type
_entity.pdbx_description
1 polymer ?
#
loop_
_entity_poly.entity_id
_entity_poly.type
_entity_poly.pdbx_seq_one_letter_code
_entity_poly.pdbx_strand_id
1 'polypeptide(L)'
;DGMRLFEKHLEEWSGVILDAKVLMDKDSKLDQLKGLTYSLKKIHELSHKREVPYYIFTGQPDTASGTAFAEEHYEHYYEKDHDEEKLIEDIKRNADELGNTQIVHKYQTVFDTWPEVRHDLLRILKVLENEDWQNNSILNDIRKIMTNVVNYLYDKGLCGVQHDGSNLGQCSKDICQPYKEEIIPVYIQRSIHSLVAITNPGSHRTVTDDDVAKGTAPYLLRSLIFEMLNVLYWCRKMSHIEKNLVLAAIELAKNKYEQEREARINNNN
;
A
#
# COMPACT_ATOMS: atom_id res chain seq x y z
N ASP A 1 3.79 25.82 -6.91
CA ASP A 1 2.82 24.75 -6.62
C ASP A 1 3.41 23.34 -6.75
N GLY A 2 4.32 23.07 -7.71
CA GLY A 2 4.95 21.76 -7.88
C GLY A 2 5.68 21.26 -6.64
N MET A 3 6.46 22.07 -5.97
CA MET A 3 7.20 21.66 -4.76
C MET A 3 6.31 21.39 -3.55
N ARG A 4 5.14 22.04 -3.44
CA ARG A 4 4.14 21.69 -2.40
C ARG A 4 3.50 20.34 -2.68
N LEU A 5 3.23 20.04 -3.95
CA LEU A 5 2.71 18.73 -4.36
C LEU A 5 3.76 17.63 -4.11
N PHE A 6 5.03 17.91 -4.46
CA PHE A 6 6.13 17.02 -4.19
C PHE A 6 6.25 16.68 -2.70
N GLU A 7 6.27 17.69 -1.82
CA GLU A 7 6.35 17.50 -0.37
C GLU A 7 5.16 16.71 0.19
N LYS A 8 3.95 16.98 -0.30
CA LYS A 8 2.71 16.31 0.16
C LYS A 8 2.66 14.82 -0.19
N HIS A 9 3.23 14.43 -1.33
CA HIS A 9 3.20 13.08 -1.87
C HIS A 9 4.60 12.45 -2.00
N LEU A 10 5.52 12.81 -1.11
CA LEU A 10 6.93 12.43 -1.19
C LEU A 10 7.15 10.92 -1.38
N GLU A 11 6.32 10.10 -0.75
CA GLU A 11 6.41 8.63 -0.81
C GLU A 11 5.98 8.03 -2.17
N GLU A 12 5.30 8.80 -3.01
CA GLU A 12 4.76 8.35 -4.28
C GLU A 12 5.69 8.61 -5.47
N TRP A 13 6.69 9.52 -5.30
CA TRP A 13 7.57 9.93 -6.39
C TRP A 13 8.74 8.98 -6.58
N SER A 14 8.99 8.57 -7.82
CA SER A 14 10.17 7.79 -8.21
C SER A 14 11.26 8.63 -8.86
N GLY A 15 11.00 9.91 -9.10
CA GLY A 15 11.94 10.89 -9.62
C GLY A 15 11.26 12.23 -9.89
N VAL A 16 12.05 13.27 -10.02
CA VAL A 16 11.59 14.64 -10.33
C VAL A 16 12.39 15.20 -11.49
N ILE A 17 11.69 15.67 -12.52
CA ILE A 17 12.32 16.40 -13.63
C ILE A 17 12.16 17.90 -13.36
N LEU A 18 13.27 18.62 -13.36
CA LEU A 18 13.33 20.05 -13.14
C LEU A 18 13.73 20.76 -14.45
N ASP A 19 12.98 21.78 -14.85
CA ASP A 19 13.42 22.67 -15.91
C ASP A 19 14.35 23.75 -15.29
N ALA A 20 15.53 23.96 -15.85
CA ALA A 20 16.46 25.01 -15.38
C ALA A 20 15.84 26.42 -15.55
N LYS A 21 14.88 26.60 -16.45
CA LYS A 21 14.18 27.87 -16.70
C LYS A 21 12.87 28.00 -15.91
N VAL A 22 12.79 27.53 -14.69
CA VAL A 22 11.58 27.67 -13.84
C VAL A 22 11.42 29.11 -13.36
N LEU A 23 10.32 29.74 -13.76
CA LEU A 23 9.94 31.07 -13.27
C LEU A 23 9.33 30.97 -11.86
N MET A 24 9.87 31.73 -10.91
CA MET A 24 9.30 31.85 -9.55
C MET A 24 7.99 32.65 -9.53
N ASP A 25 7.84 33.59 -10.44
CA ASP A 25 6.65 34.42 -10.60
C ASP A 25 6.43 34.72 -12.09
N LYS A 26 5.13 34.84 -12.51
CA LYS A 26 4.74 35.08 -13.92
C LYS A 26 5.29 36.38 -14.49
N ASP A 27 5.67 37.33 -13.63
CA ASP A 27 6.11 38.68 -14.03
C ASP A 27 7.63 38.90 -13.92
N SER A 28 8.44 37.92 -13.41
CA SER A 28 9.88 38.08 -13.24
C SER A 28 10.69 37.49 -14.39
N LYS A 29 11.23 38.33 -15.27
CA LYS A 29 12.17 37.91 -16.33
C LYS A 29 13.59 37.62 -15.84
N LEU A 30 13.94 37.95 -14.57
CA LEU A 30 15.31 37.99 -14.05
C LEU A 30 15.69 36.78 -13.14
N ASP A 31 14.77 35.86 -12.83
CA ASP A 31 15.00 34.90 -11.72
C ASP A 31 14.94 33.42 -12.13
N GLN A 32 15.33 33.08 -13.35
CA GLN A 32 15.27 31.70 -13.87
C GLN A 32 16.07 30.71 -13.01
N LEU A 33 17.27 31.07 -12.58
CA LEU A 33 18.13 30.23 -11.72
C LEU A 33 17.63 30.14 -10.26
N LYS A 34 16.90 31.12 -9.76
CA LYS A 34 16.37 31.08 -8.38
C LYS A 34 15.31 29.99 -8.20
N GLY A 35 14.49 29.73 -9.21
CA GLY A 35 13.49 28.67 -9.19
C GLY A 35 14.12 27.28 -9.06
N LEU A 36 15.15 27.02 -9.88
CA LEU A 36 15.90 25.77 -9.82
C LEU A 36 16.62 25.61 -8.47
N THR A 37 17.35 26.62 -8.02
CA THR A 37 18.05 26.62 -6.72
C THR A 37 17.09 26.38 -5.56
N TYR A 38 15.91 27.01 -5.57
CA TYR A 38 14.87 26.77 -4.57
C TYR A 38 14.38 25.32 -4.60
N SER A 39 14.10 24.77 -5.78
CA SER A 39 13.64 23.39 -5.93
C SER A 39 14.66 22.38 -5.45
N LEU A 40 15.94 22.54 -5.84
CA LEU A 40 17.04 21.69 -5.39
C LEU A 40 17.24 21.75 -3.87
N LYS A 41 17.20 22.95 -3.30
CA LYS A 41 17.28 23.12 -1.84
C LYS A 41 16.15 22.37 -1.14
N LYS A 42 14.91 22.45 -1.63
CA LYS A 42 13.76 21.74 -1.07
C LYS A 42 13.89 20.23 -1.19
N ILE A 43 14.33 19.72 -2.34
CA ILE A 43 14.58 18.28 -2.53
C ILE A 43 15.64 17.81 -1.53
N HIS A 44 16.73 18.56 -1.39
CA HIS A 44 17.80 18.24 -0.43
C HIS A 44 17.32 18.31 1.03
N GLU A 45 16.52 19.30 1.41
CA GLU A 45 15.90 19.37 2.74
C GLU A 45 15.00 18.18 3.05
N LEU A 46 14.37 17.58 2.05
CA LEU A 46 13.48 16.43 2.21
C LEU A 46 14.20 15.08 2.07
N SER A 47 15.45 15.06 1.61
CA SER A 47 16.21 13.82 1.37
C SER A 47 16.40 12.99 2.65
N HIS A 48 16.42 13.61 3.84
CA HIS A 48 16.48 12.91 5.12
C HIS A 48 15.22 12.08 5.43
N LYS A 49 14.09 12.40 4.78
CA LYS A 49 12.84 11.61 4.89
C LYS A 49 12.80 10.51 3.84
N ARG A 50 13.17 10.86 2.62
CA ARG A 50 13.26 9.97 1.48
C ARG A 50 14.11 10.58 0.40
N GLU A 51 15.09 9.84 -0.07
CA GLU A 51 15.88 10.19 -1.23
C GLU A 51 15.06 9.93 -2.50
N VAL A 52 14.84 10.99 -3.30
CA VAL A 52 14.15 10.93 -4.57
C VAL A 52 15.09 11.50 -5.62
N PRO A 53 15.46 10.73 -6.65
CA PRO A 53 16.34 11.20 -7.72
C PRO A 53 15.74 12.42 -8.42
N TYR A 54 16.57 13.37 -8.79
CA TYR A 54 16.15 14.51 -9.59
C TYR A 54 16.99 14.61 -10.86
N TYR A 55 16.40 15.18 -11.92
CA TYR A 55 16.97 15.30 -13.23
C TYR A 55 16.75 16.71 -13.73
N ILE A 56 17.80 17.38 -14.22
CA ILE A 56 17.69 18.72 -14.81
C ILE A 56 17.55 18.54 -16.31
N PHE A 57 16.41 18.91 -16.86
CA PHE A 57 16.08 18.79 -18.28
C PHE A 57 15.74 20.15 -18.85
N THR A 58 16.63 20.72 -19.66
CA THR A 58 16.53 22.09 -20.14
C THR A 58 16.79 22.22 -21.63
N GLY A 59 16.19 23.23 -22.28
CA GLY A 59 16.54 23.60 -23.63
C GLY A 59 17.95 24.22 -23.69
N GLN A 60 18.52 24.29 -24.90
CA GLN A 60 19.88 24.78 -25.09
C GLN A 60 20.18 26.00 -24.23
N PRO A 61 21.28 26.01 -23.47
CA PRO A 61 21.74 27.17 -22.77
C PRO A 61 22.13 28.24 -23.83
N ASP A 62 21.70 29.46 -23.60
CA ASP A 62 21.93 30.59 -24.53
C ASP A 62 23.43 30.90 -24.73
N THR A 63 24.34 30.22 -24.04
CA THR A 63 25.79 30.38 -24.16
C THR A 63 26.54 29.08 -23.85
N ALA A 64 27.65 28.82 -24.54
CA ALA A 64 28.57 27.72 -24.27
C ALA A 64 29.10 27.67 -22.82
N SER A 65 29.14 28.81 -22.13
CA SER A 65 29.49 28.90 -20.69
C SER A 65 28.38 28.37 -19.76
N GLY A 66 27.15 28.40 -20.17
CA GLY A 66 26.01 27.85 -19.40
C GLY A 66 25.98 26.32 -19.40
N THR A 67 26.28 25.69 -20.54
CA THR A 67 26.40 24.22 -20.65
C THR A 67 27.54 23.70 -19.78
N ALA A 68 28.73 24.26 -19.93
CA ALA A 68 29.90 23.87 -19.14
C ALA A 68 29.67 24.02 -17.65
N PHE A 69 28.99 25.09 -17.20
CA PHE A 69 28.62 25.29 -15.80
C PHE A 69 27.61 24.23 -15.31
N ALA A 70 26.63 23.89 -16.14
CA ALA A 70 25.62 22.89 -15.78
C ALA A 70 26.20 21.49 -15.68
N GLU A 71 27.05 21.09 -16.65
CA GLU A 71 27.77 19.82 -16.64
C GLU A 71 28.74 19.70 -15.45
N GLU A 72 29.38 20.79 -15.06
CA GLU A 72 30.32 20.79 -13.91
C GLU A 72 29.61 20.74 -12.54
N HIS A 73 28.40 21.27 -12.44
CA HIS A 73 27.71 21.46 -11.15
C HIS A 73 26.50 20.55 -10.94
N TYR A 74 26.02 19.88 -11.97
CA TYR A 74 24.84 19.03 -11.88
C TYR A 74 25.11 17.61 -12.42
N GLU A 75 25.02 16.65 -11.54
CA GLU A 75 25.30 15.23 -11.80
C GLU A 75 24.30 14.59 -12.81
N HIS A 76 23.09 15.12 -12.90
CA HIS A 76 22.01 14.61 -13.75
C HIS A 76 21.43 15.71 -14.63
N TYR A 77 22.26 16.20 -15.57
CA TYR A 77 21.88 17.22 -16.54
C TYR A 77 21.64 16.62 -17.93
N TYR A 78 20.56 17.07 -18.57
CA TYR A 78 20.10 16.57 -19.88
C TYR A 78 19.61 17.74 -20.74
N GLU A 79 19.97 17.72 -22.01
CA GLU A 79 19.54 18.73 -22.99
C GLU A 79 18.26 18.29 -23.72
N LYS A 80 17.28 19.20 -23.83
CA LYS A 80 16.09 19.01 -24.66
C LYS A 80 16.51 18.90 -26.11
N ASP A 81 15.80 18.04 -26.86
CA ASP A 81 16.03 17.72 -28.26
C ASP A 81 17.34 16.90 -28.53
N HIS A 82 18.07 16.49 -27.45
CA HIS A 82 19.29 15.69 -27.59
C HIS A 82 19.34 14.46 -26.65
N ASP A 83 18.93 14.61 -25.39
CA ASP A 83 19.16 13.62 -24.33
C ASP A 83 17.89 12.93 -23.81
N GLU A 84 16.76 13.01 -24.55
CA GLU A 84 15.48 12.47 -24.07
C GLU A 84 15.55 10.96 -23.79
N GLU A 85 16.15 10.19 -24.70
CA GLU A 85 16.25 8.74 -24.56
C GLU A 85 17.11 8.37 -23.34
N LYS A 86 18.26 9.03 -23.19
CA LYS A 86 19.17 8.86 -22.06
C LYS A 86 18.51 9.25 -20.74
N LEU A 87 17.78 10.38 -20.70
CA LEU A 87 17.01 10.80 -19.52
C LEU A 87 16.00 9.73 -19.12
N ILE A 88 15.24 9.19 -20.08
CA ILE A 88 14.22 8.16 -19.81
C ILE A 88 14.87 6.87 -19.30
N GLU A 89 15.99 6.46 -19.85
CA GLU A 89 16.73 5.27 -19.40
C GLU A 89 17.25 5.45 -17.98
N ASP A 90 17.85 6.60 -17.65
CA ASP A 90 18.37 6.91 -16.33
C ASP A 90 17.23 7.03 -15.30
N ILE A 91 16.07 7.64 -15.64
CA ILE A 91 14.90 7.66 -14.79
C ILE A 91 14.42 6.26 -14.47
N LYS A 92 14.30 5.39 -15.49
CA LYS A 92 13.85 4.00 -15.30
C LYS A 92 14.80 3.23 -14.38
N ARG A 93 16.11 3.28 -14.68
CA ARG A 93 17.13 2.59 -13.89
C ARG A 93 17.07 3.02 -12.42
N ASN A 94 17.11 4.33 -12.15
CA ASN A 94 17.11 4.85 -10.79
C ASN A 94 15.78 4.58 -10.08
N ALA A 95 14.64 4.63 -10.81
CA ALA A 95 13.35 4.26 -10.24
C ALA A 95 13.29 2.79 -9.83
N ASP A 96 13.87 1.89 -10.62
CA ASP A 96 13.91 0.45 -10.32
C ASP A 96 14.83 0.14 -9.12
N GLU A 97 15.83 0.98 -8.85
CA GLU A 97 16.72 0.85 -7.69
C GLU A 97 16.09 1.34 -6.39
N LEU A 98 15.02 2.12 -6.44
CA LEU A 98 14.33 2.59 -5.23
C LEU A 98 13.69 1.41 -4.49
N GLY A 99 13.98 1.29 -3.19
CA GLY A 99 13.44 0.22 -2.34
C GLY A 99 11.92 0.12 -2.37
N ASN A 100 11.21 1.25 -2.48
CA ASN A 100 9.75 1.24 -2.62
C ASN A 100 9.29 0.60 -3.92
N THR A 101 9.97 0.89 -5.04
CA THR A 101 9.68 0.32 -6.35
C THR A 101 9.93 -1.18 -6.35
N GLN A 102 11.02 -1.62 -5.75
CA GLN A 102 11.34 -3.05 -5.60
C GLN A 102 10.27 -3.78 -4.77
N ILE A 103 9.81 -3.19 -3.66
CA ILE A 103 8.72 -3.76 -2.86
C ILE A 103 7.42 -3.85 -3.68
N VAL A 104 7.07 -2.79 -4.42
CA VAL A 104 5.88 -2.78 -5.26
C VAL A 104 5.95 -3.86 -6.34
N HIS A 105 7.09 -4.00 -7.02
CA HIS A 105 7.29 -5.04 -8.03
C HIS A 105 7.21 -6.45 -7.43
N LYS A 106 7.85 -6.69 -6.29
CA LYS A 106 7.83 -7.98 -5.58
C LYS A 106 6.41 -8.42 -5.19
N TYR A 107 5.56 -7.47 -4.80
CA TYR A 107 4.19 -7.70 -4.35
C TYR A 107 3.13 -7.14 -5.30
N GLN A 108 3.48 -6.91 -6.57
CA GLN A 108 2.65 -6.24 -7.58
C GLN A 108 1.23 -6.78 -7.62
N THR A 109 1.06 -8.10 -7.59
CA THR A 109 -0.26 -8.75 -7.63
C THR A 109 -1.22 -8.23 -6.54
N VAL A 110 -0.70 -7.93 -5.34
CA VAL A 110 -1.51 -7.44 -4.23
C VAL A 110 -1.79 -5.95 -4.40
N PHE A 111 -0.79 -5.17 -4.80
CA PHE A 111 -0.95 -3.74 -5.06
C PHE A 111 -1.96 -3.44 -6.18
N ASP A 112 -1.94 -4.23 -7.26
CA ASP A 112 -2.87 -4.05 -8.39
C ASP A 112 -4.32 -4.37 -8.00
N THR A 113 -4.51 -5.24 -7.02
CA THR A 113 -5.84 -5.65 -6.55
C THR A 113 -6.43 -4.64 -5.56
N TRP A 114 -5.58 -3.96 -4.79
CA TRP A 114 -5.95 -3.12 -3.65
C TRP A 114 -5.31 -1.71 -3.73
N PRO A 115 -5.61 -0.93 -4.79
CA PRO A 115 -5.00 0.40 -4.97
C PRO A 115 -5.37 1.38 -3.85
N GLU A 116 -6.54 1.25 -3.23
CA GLU A 116 -7.04 2.12 -2.16
C GLU A 116 -6.26 1.98 -0.84
N VAL A 117 -5.61 0.84 -0.60
CA VAL A 117 -4.78 0.62 0.60
C VAL A 117 -3.29 0.64 0.30
N ARG A 118 -2.89 1.11 -0.90
CA ARG A 118 -1.51 1.09 -1.38
C ARG A 118 -0.52 1.67 -0.37
N HIS A 119 -0.85 2.80 0.24
CA HIS A 119 0.03 3.47 1.20
C HIS A 119 0.25 2.63 2.47
N ASP A 120 -0.84 2.16 3.10
CA ASP A 120 -0.76 1.33 4.30
C ASP A 120 -0.06 -0.01 4.02
N LEU A 121 -0.33 -0.62 2.85
CA LEU A 121 0.31 -1.85 2.40
C LEU A 121 1.83 -1.68 2.21
N LEU A 122 2.27 -0.57 1.60
CA LEU A 122 3.70 -0.29 1.41
C LEU A 122 4.42 -0.14 2.76
N ARG A 123 3.80 0.54 3.74
CA ARG A 123 4.37 0.68 5.10
C ARG A 123 4.55 -0.67 5.77
N ILE A 124 3.54 -1.54 5.69
CA ILE A 124 3.60 -2.90 6.26
C ILE A 124 4.70 -3.73 5.58
N LEU A 125 4.78 -3.67 4.24
CA LEU A 125 5.77 -4.42 3.48
C LEU A 125 7.20 -3.91 3.71
N LYS A 126 7.40 -2.61 3.97
CA LYS A 126 8.69 -2.09 4.43
C LYS A 126 9.14 -2.73 5.74
N VAL A 127 8.23 -2.90 6.69
CA VAL A 127 8.54 -3.59 7.95
C VAL A 127 8.95 -5.04 7.70
N LEU A 128 8.27 -5.72 6.77
CA LEU A 128 8.61 -7.09 6.37
C LEU A 128 9.99 -7.18 5.70
N GLU A 129 10.29 -6.29 4.75
CA GLU A 129 11.56 -6.32 4.00
C GLU A 129 12.75 -5.83 4.84
N ASN A 130 12.52 -4.91 5.79
CA ASN A 130 13.56 -4.39 6.69
C ASN A 130 13.69 -5.21 7.99
N GLU A 131 12.88 -6.25 8.16
CA GLU A 131 12.85 -7.08 9.37
C GLU A 131 12.63 -6.28 10.68
N ASP A 132 11.87 -5.18 10.62
CA ASP A 132 11.57 -4.29 11.76
C ASP A 132 10.42 -4.86 12.63
N TRP A 133 10.69 -6.00 13.26
CA TRP A 133 9.67 -6.78 14.00
C TRP A 133 9.19 -6.15 15.32
N GLN A 134 9.77 -5.02 15.74
CA GLN A 134 9.33 -4.28 16.92
C GLN A 134 8.41 -3.10 16.59
N ASN A 135 8.12 -2.88 15.31
CA ASN A 135 7.27 -1.80 14.84
C ASN A 135 5.79 -2.11 15.00
N ASN A 136 5.24 -1.90 16.19
CA ASN A 136 3.83 -2.13 16.50
C ASN A 136 2.87 -1.17 15.80
N SER A 137 3.38 -0.05 15.23
CA SER A 137 2.53 0.93 14.54
C SER A 137 1.76 0.33 13.36
N ILE A 138 2.31 -0.73 12.71
CA ILE A 138 1.67 -1.40 11.58
C ILE A 138 0.42 -2.19 11.97
N LEU A 139 0.17 -2.48 13.24
CA LEU A 139 -1.09 -3.12 13.66
C LEU A 139 -2.31 -2.26 13.31
N ASN A 140 -2.16 -0.93 13.37
CA ASN A 140 -3.21 -0.01 12.88
C ASN A 140 -3.38 -0.09 11.37
N ASP A 141 -2.31 -0.20 10.62
CA ASP A 141 -2.37 -0.26 9.16
C ASP A 141 -2.97 -1.59 8.71
N ILE A 142 -2.61 -2.70 9.35
CA ILE A 142 -3.25 -4.01 9.14
C ILE A 142 -4.76 -3.91 9.42
N ARG A 143 -5.16 -3.26 10.52
CA ARG A 143 -6.57 -3.07 10.84
C ARG A 143 -7.31 -2.28 9.76
N LYS A 144 -6.73 -1.20 9.24
CA LYS A 144 -7.34 -0.41 8.14
C LYS A 144 -7.52 -1.27 6.89
N ILE A 145 -6.51 -2.08 6.55
CA ILE A 145 -6.60 -3.02 5.43
C ILE A 145 -7.72 -4.03 5.68
N MET A 146 -7.82 -4.61 6.89
CA MET A 146 -8.88 -5.55 7.22
C MET A 146 -10.27 -4.92 7.19
N THR A 147 -10.40 -3.64 7.53
CA THR A 147 -11.65 -2.87 7.33
C THR A 147 -12.06 -2.83 5.85
N ASN A 148 -11.12 -2.54 4.96
CA ASN A 148 -11.38 -2.56 3.51
C ASN A 148 -11.72 -3.96 3.01
N VAL A 149 -11.03 -4.99 3.49
CA VAL A 149 -11.33 -6.40 3.17
C VAL A 149 -12.76 -6.77 3.57
N VAL A 150 -13.17 -6.43 4.78
CA VAL A 150 -14.53 -6.74 5.27
C VAL A 150 -15.59 -6.02 4.44
N ASN A 151 -15.39 -4.74 4.11
CA ASN A 151 -16.29 -4.00 3.23
C ASN A 151 -16.38 -4.65 1.84
N TYR A 152 -15.23 -5.02 1.27
CA TYR A 152 -15.20 -5.75 0.00
C TYR A 152 -15.98 -7.07 0.08
N LEU A 153 -15.82 -7.85 1.15
CA LEU A 153 -16.55 -9.11 1.34
C LEU A 153 -18.06 -8.89 1.51
N TYR A 154 -18.47 -7.79 2.15
CA TYR A 154 -19.87 -7.37 2.21
C TYR A 154 -20.42 -7.03 0.83
N ASP A 155 -19.68 -6.26 0.04
CA ASP A 155 -20.08 -5.90 -1.32
C ASP A 155 -20.18 -7.13 -2.24
N LYS A 156 -19.35 -8.15 -2.00
CA LYS A 156 -19.42 -9.44 -2.70
C LYS A 156 -20.49 -10.39 -2.14
N GLY A 157 -21.17 -10.04 -1.05
CA GLY A 157 -22.20 -10.89 -0.42
C GLY A 157 -21.64 -11.99 0.49
N LEU A 158 -20.32 -12.03 0.73
CA LEU A 158 -19.64 -13.02 1.60
C LEU A 158 -19.76 -12.67 3.08
N CYS A 159 -19.95 -11.39 3.41
CA CYS A 159 -20.31 -10.91 4.75
C CYS A 159 -21.75 -10.41 4.73
N GLY A 160 -22.59 -10.93 5.62
CA GLY A 160 -23.98 -10.49 5.77
C GLY A 160 -24.15 -9.26 6.67
N VAL A 161 -23.07 -8.83 7.35
CA VAL A 161 -23.05 -7.70 8.28
C VAL A 161 -22.26 -6.58 7.66
N GLN A 162 -22.89 -5.41 7.48
CA GLN A 162 -22.20 -4.21 7.03
C GLN A 162 -21.34 -3.64 8.16
N HIS A 163 -20.11 -3.25 7.82
CA HIS A 163 -19.23 -2.58 8.78
C HIS A 163 -19.68 -1.13 9.02
N ASP A 164 -19.85 -0.75 10.28
CA ASP A 164 -20.33 0.57 10.73
C ASP A 164 -19.25 1.44 11.40
N GLY A 165 -17.98 1.02 11.32
CA GLY A 165 -16.84 1.67 11.99
C GLY A 165 -16.49 1.06 13.35
N SER A 166 -17.39 0.28 13.99
CA SER A 166 -17.19 -0.29 15.33
C SER A 166 -17.30 -1.82 15.38
N ASN A 167 -18.04 -2.44 14.46
CA ASN A 167 -18.46 -3.84 14.52
C ASN A 167 -17.57 -4.82 13.74
N LEU A 168 -16.29 -4.50 13.51
CA LEU A 168 -15.36 -5.34 12.71
C LEU A 168 -15.29 -6.79 13.24
N GLY A 169 -15.30 -6.98 14.57
CA GLY A 169 -15.35 -8.29 15.20
C GLY A 169 -16.62 -9.08 14.88
N GLN A 170 -17.77 -8.41 14.76
CA GLN A 170 -19.03 -9.06 14.36
C GLN A 170 -19.00 -9.48 12.91
N CYS A 171 -18.46 -8.63 12.03
CA CYS A 171 -18.27 -8.96 10.62
C CYS A 171 -17.37 -10.19 10.45
N SER A 172 -16.25 -10.27 11.19
CA SER A 172 -15.36 -11.43 11.12
C SER A 172 -16.03 -12.72 11.61
N LYS A 173 -16.88 -12.66 12.63
CA LYS A 173 -17.67 -13.81 13.10
C LYS A 173 -18.69 -14.26 12.07
N ASP A 174 -19.32 -13.33 11.35
CA ASP A 174 -20.25 -13.68 10.26
C ASP A 174 -19.54 -14.35 9.09
N ILE A 175 -18.34 -13.86 8.72
CA ILE A 175 -17.50 -14.48 7.68
C ILE A 175 -17.10 -15.92 8.07
N CYS A 176 -16.88 -16.18 9.35
CA CYS A 176 -16.47 -17.49 9.90
C CYS A 176 -17.64 -18.45 10.19
N GLN A 177 -18.83 -18.23 9.64
CA GLN A 177 -19.93 -19.16 9.82
C GLN A 177 -19.65 -20.51 9.14
N PRO A 178 -19.93 -21.64 9.80
CA PRO A 178 -19.59 -22.97 9.28
C PRO A 178 -20.16 -23.26 7.89
N TYR A 179 -21.37 -22.77 7.57
CA TYR A 179 -21.96 -22.96 6.26
C TYR A 179 -21.25 -22.20 5.13
N LYS A 180 -20.31 -21.30 5.46
CA LYS A 180 -19.49 -20.58 4.45
C LYS A 180 -18.18 -21.28 4.11
N GLU A 181 -17.83 -22.39 4.76
CA GLU A 181 -16.55 -23.09 4.57
C GLU A 181 -16.37 -23.65 3.15
N GLU A 182 -17.45 -23.99 2.46
CA GLU A 182 -17.40 -24.45 1.06
C GLU A 182 -17.06 -23.30 0.08
N ILE A 183 -17.28 -22.02 0.50
CA ILE A 183 -17.11 -20.83 -0.35
C ILE A 183 -15.85 -20.06 0.07
N ILE A 184 -15.66 -19.87 1.38
CA ILE A 184 -14.49 -19.22 1.97
C ILE A 184 -13.64 -20.30 2.63
N PRO A 185 -12.44 -20.62 2.12
CA PRO A 185 -11.58 -21.63 2.72
C PRO A 185 -11.36 -21.40 4.22
N VAL A 186 -11.40 -22.45 5.02
CA VAL A 186 -11.30 -22.38 6.49
C VAL A 186 -10.07 -21.62 6.95
N TYR A 187 -8.92 -21.78 6.27
CA TYR A 187 -7.70 -21.05 6.62
C TYR A 187 -7.85 -19.54 6.38
N ILE A 188 -8.59 -19.10 5.36
CA ILE A 188 -8.90 -17.68 5.10
C ILE A 188 -9.81 -17.13 6.19
N GLN A 189 -10.87 -17.87 6.56
CA GLN A 189 -11.76 -17.47 7.65
C GLN A 189 -10.99 -17.27 8.95
N ARG A 190 -10.12 -18.24 9.31
CA ARG A 190 -9.28 -18.17 10.50
C ARG A 190 -8.30 -17.00 10.46
N SER A 191 -7.64 -16.75 9.32
CA SER A 191 -6.75 -15.60 9.16
C SER A 191 -7.51 -14.28 9.32
N ILE A 192 -8.69 -14.12 8.71
CA ILE A 192 -9.51 -12.91 8.88
C ILE A 192 -9.87 -12.72 10.36
N HIS A 193 -10.32 -13.78 11.03
CA HIS A 193 -10.69 -13.70 12.44
C HIS A 193 -9.51 -13.37 13.35
N SER A 194 -8.37 -14.01 13.14
CA SER A 194 -7.11 -13.76 13.87
C SER A 194 -6.64 -12.32 13.69
N LEU A 195 -6.53 -11.85 12.45
CA LEU A 195 -6.13 -10.48 12.11
C LEU A 195 -7.03 -9.44 12.79
N VAL A 196 -8.35 -9.63 12.70
CA VAL A 196 -9.33 -8.73 13.34
C VAL A 196 -9.22 -8.78 14.85
N ALA A 197 -9.14 -9.98 15.46
CA ALA A 197 -9.07 -10.14 16.92
C ALA A 197 -7.82 -9.48 17.52
N ILE A 198 -6.67 -9.59 16.85
CA ILE A 198 -5.40 -9.05 17.34
C ILE A 198 -5.32 -7.54 17.13
N THR A 199 -5.84 -7.02 16.00
CA THR A 199 -5.69 -5.60 15.67
C THR A 199 -6.85 -4.72 16.15
N ASN A 200 -7.96 -5.29 16.66
CA ASN A 200 -9.13 -4.53 17.08
C ASN A 200 -8.92 -3.87 18.46
N PRO A 201 -9.11 -2.53 18.61
CA PRO A 201 -9.07 -1.86 19.92
C PRO A 201 -10.16 -2.41 20.84
N GLY A 202 -9.80 -2.71 22.10
CA GLY A 202 -10.74 -3.25 23.09
C GLY A 202 -10.70 -4.77 23.27
N SER A 203 -10.10 -5.56 22.36
CA SER A 203 -9.59 -6.88 22.65
C SER A 203 -8.15 -6.74 23.22
N HIS A 204 -7.41 -7.76 23.38
CA HIS A 204 -6.09 -7.79 24.02
C HIS A 204 -4.98 -6.94 23.37
N ARG A 205 -5.34 -5.87 22.61
CA ARG A 205 -4.43 -5.08 21.78
C ARG A 205 -3.31 -4.43 22.61
N THR A 206 -3.60 -3.88 23.80
CA THR A 206 -2.56 -3.22 24.62
C THR A 206 -1.45 -4.22 25.01
N VAL A 207 -1.81 -5.46 25.33
CA VAL A 207 -0.85 -6.53 25.61
C VAL A 207 -0.06 -6.88 24.36
N THR A 208 -0.74 -6.99 23.22
CA THR A 208 -0.11 -7.28 21.92
C THR A 208 0.86 -6.18 21.49
N ASP A 209 0.46 -4.91 21.62
CA ASP A 209 1.30 -3.75 21.31
C ASP A 209 2.58 -3.76 22.17
N ASP A 210 2.44 -4.08 23.45
CA ASP A 210 3.55 -4.20 24.41
C ASP A 210 4.48 -5.37 24.06
N ASP A 211 3.92 -6.55 23.76
CA ASP A 211 4.69 -7.75 23.42
C ASP A 211 5.50 -7.55 22.13
N VAL A 212 4.92 -6.90 21.13
CA VAL A 212 5.63 -6.54 19.89
C VAL A 212 6.73 -5.53 20.17
N ALA A 213 6.43 -4.42 20.86
CA ALA A 213 7.40 -3.36 21.13
C ALA A 213 8.57 -3.83 22.00
N LYS A 214 8.33 -4.78 22.93
CA LYS A 214 9.36 -5.38 23.77
C LYS A 214 10.10 -6.54 23.11
N GLY A 215 9.68 -6.98 21.91
CA GLY A 215 10.27 -8.11 21.22
C GLY A 215 9.99 -9.48 21.88
N THR A 216 8.99 -9.58 22.78
CA THR A 216 8.61 -10.84 23.43
C THR A 216 7.82 -11.78 22.51
N ALA A 217 7.26 -11.24 21.40
CA ALA A 217 6.57 -11.99 20.37
C ALA A 217 7.20 -11.78 18.97
N PRO A 218 8.46 -12.22 18.75
CA PRO A 218 9.27 -11.83 17.58
C PRO A 218 8.71 -12.30 16.23
N TYR A 219 7.85 -13.30 16.24
CA TYR A 219 7.26 -13.85 15.00
C TYR A 219 5.82 -13.39 14.76
N LEU A 220 5.23 -12.65 15.70
CA LEU A 220 3.81 -12.28 15.62
C LEU A 220 3.54 -11.37 14.43
N LEU A 221 4.27 -10.26 14.27
CA LEU A 221 4.10 -9.34 13.14
C LEU A 221 4.31 -10.04 11.80
N ARG A 222 5.35 -10.88 11.71
CA ARG A 222 5.63 -11.65 10.50
C ARG A 222 4.46 -12.56 10.13
N SER A 223 3.91 -13.28 11.11
CA SER A 223 2.73 -14.13 10.90
C SER A 223 1.53 -13.32 10.42
N LEU A 224 1.21 -12.20 11.08
CA LEU A 224 0.09 -11.34 10.71
C LEU A 224 0.23 -10.78 9.31
N ILE A 225 1.44 -10.35 8.90
CA ILE A 225 1.67 -9.85 7.54
C ILE A 225 1.43 -10.95 6.50
N PHE A 226 1.94 -12.18 6.72
CA PHE A 226 1.71 -13.28 5.78
C PHE A 226 0.24 -13.72 5.76
N GLU A 227 -0.45 -13.77 6.89
CA GLU A 227 -1.89 -14.05 6.93
C GLU A 227 -2.67 -13.00 6.15
N MET A 228 -2.36 -11.71 6.35
CA MET A 228 -2.97 -10.61 5.60
C MET A 228 -2.72 -10.73 4.09
N LEU A 229 -1.50 -11.01 3.67
CA LEU A 229 -1.18 -11.19 2.25
C LEU A 229 -1.95 -12.37 1.63
N ASN A 230 -2.11 -13.48 2.36
CA ASN A 230 -2.92 -14.61 1.92
C ASN A 230 -4.40 -14.24 1.74
N VAL A 231 -4.95 -13.46 2.66
CA VAL A 231 -6.33 -12.95 2.56
C VAL A 231 -6.49 -12.03 1.35
N LEU A 232 -5.60 -11.06 1.18
CA LEU A 232 -5.63 -10.12 0.05
C LEU A 232 -5.51 -10.85 -1.30
N TYR A 233 -4.61 -11.82 -1.39
CA TYR A 233 -4.43 -12.64 -2.60
C TYR A 233 -5.65 -13.51 -2.89
N TRP A 234 -6.29 -14.08 -1.87
CA TRP A 234 -7.53 -14.85 -2.04
C TRP A 234 -8.68 -13.95 -2.52
N CYS A 235 -8.85 -12.77 -1.97
CA CYS A 235 -9.87 -11.80 -2.39
C CYS A 235 -9.78 -11.49 -3.89
N ARG A 236 -8.57 -11.44 -4.47
CA ARG A 236 -8.38 -11.27 -5.92
C ARG A 236 -9.11 -12.33 -6.74
N LYS A 237 -9.12 -13.58 -6.27
CA LYS A 237 -9.82 -14.68 -6.97
C LYS A 237 -11.33 -14.44 -6.97
N MET A 238 -11.84 -13.77 -5.94
CA MET A 238 -13.27 -13.45 -5.81
C MET A 238 -13.68 -12.22 -6.64
N SER A 239 -12.74 -11.43 -7.15
CA SER A 239 -13.05 -10.19 -7.89
C SER A 239 -13.88 -10.43 -9.15
N HIS A 240 -13.68 -11.58 -9.82
CA HIS A 240 -14.35 -11.95 -11.05
C HIS A 240 -15.71 -12.66 -10.84
N ILE A 241 -16.09 -12.93 -9.57
CA ILE A 241 -17.33 -13.64 -9.27
C ILE A 241 -18.43 -12.61 -8.99
N GLU A 242 -19.57 -12.80 -9.66
CA GLU A 242 -20.72 -11.92 -9.46
C GLU A 242 -21.39 -12.15 -8.11
N LYS A 243 -21.83 -11.05 -7.47
CA LYS A 243 -22.47 -11.06 -6.14
C LYS A 243 -23.68 -12.02 -6.08
N ASN A 244 -24.50 -12.04 -7.10
CA ASN A 244 -25.69 -12.88 -7.13
C ASN A 244 -25.36 -14.38 -7.08
N LEU A 245 -24.27 -14.80 -7.73
CA LEU A 245 -23.79 -16.18 -7.68
C LEU A 245 -23.29 -16.55 -6.28
N VAL A 246 -22.59 -15.62 -5.64
CA VAL A 246 -22.09 -15.79 -4.27
C VAL A 246 -23.28 -15.93 -3.30
N LEU A 247 -24.26 -15.05 -3.38
CA LEU A 247 -25.45 -15.08 -2.51
C LEU A 247 -26.23 -16.38 -2.69
N ALA A 248 -26.44 -16.85 -3.93
CA ALA A 248 -27.11 -18.12 -4.20
C ALA A 248 -26.32 -19.32 -3.62
N ALA A 249 -25.00 -19.32 -3.75
CA ALA A 249 -24.14 -20.36 -3.18
C ALA A 249 -24.20 -20.37 -1.63
N ILE A 250 -24.23 -19.20 -1.00
CA ILE A 250 -24.35 -19.07 0.47
C ILE A 250 -25.70 -19.61 0.95
N GLU A 251 -26.78 -19.26 0.27
CA GLU A 251 -28.11 -19.73 0.64
C GLU A 251 -28.23 -21.27 0.53
N LEU A 252 -27.70 -21.84 -0.56
CA LEU A 252 -27.65 -23.29 -0.74
C LEU A 252 -26.83 -23.97 0.38
N ALA A 253 -25.64 -23.44 0.68
CA ALA A 253 -24.77 -23.97 1.72
C ALA A 253 -25.42 -23.86 3.11
N LYS A 254 -26.12 -22.77 3.41
CA LYS A 254 -26.85 -22.57 4.65
C LYS A 254 -27.99 -23.60 4.80
N ASN A 255 -28.81 -23.78 3.79
CA ASN A 255 -29.90 -24.73 3.81
C ASN A 255 -29.39 -26.17 4.01
N LYS A 256 -28.32 -26.57 3.34
CA LYS A 256 -27.66 -27.87 3.51
C LYS A 256 -27.15 -28.05 4.94
N TYR A 257 -26.49 -27.04 5.50
CA TYR A 257 -25.95 -27.06 6.88
C TYR A 257 -27.09 -27.23 7.90
N GLU A 258 -28.19 -26.50 7.75
CA GLU A 258 -29.37 -26.62 8.63
C GLU A 258 -29.98 -28.02 8.59
N GLN A 259 -30.15 -28.59 7.41
CA GLN A 259 -30.67 -29.97 7.24
C GLN A 259 -29.76 -31.01 7.91
N GLU A 260 -28.44 -30.90 7.71
CA GLU A 260 -27.46 -31.79 8.34
C GLU A 260 -27.46 -31.66 9.87
N ARG A 261 -27.63 -30.44 10.39
CA ARG A 261 -27.72 -30.17 11.83
C ARG A 261 -28.97 -30.79 12.43
N GLU A 262 -30.13 -30.67 11.79
CA GLU A 262 -31.39 -31.27 12.23
C GLU A 262 -31.30 -32.80 12.20
N ALA A 263 -30.75 -33.40 11.16
CA ALA A 263 -30.54 -34.84 11.07
C ALA A 263 -29.65 -35.38 12.19
N ARG A 264 -28.58 -34.65 12.59
CA ARG A 264 -27.71 -35.05 13.72
C ARG A 264 -28.45 -34.99 15.06
N ILE A 265 -29.31 -33.98 15.27
CA ILE A 265 -30.09 -33.86 16.51
C ILE A 265 -31.10 -35.02 16.61
N ASN A 266 -31.77 -35.36 15.50
CA ASN A 266 -32.78 -36.46 15.48
C ASN A 266 -32.16 -37.85 15.65
N ASN A 267 -30.90 -38.06 15.22
CA ASN A 267 -30.19 -39.31 15.38
C ASN A 267 -29.56 -39.49 16.80
N ASN A 268 -29.48 -38.44 17.61
CA ASN A 268 -28.92 -38.48 18.98
C ASN A 268 -30.01 -38.51 20.06
N ASN A 269 -31.30 -38.44 19.68
CA ASN A 269 -32.48 -38.65 20.54
C ASN A 269 -33.07 -40.04 20.30
#